data_04ecb265562de38f542b716dc43e4f9f
#
_entry.id   04ecb265562de38f542b716dc43e4f9f
#
_cell.length_a   1.000
_cell.length_b   1.000
_cell.length_c   1.000
_cell.angle_alpha   90.00
_cell.angle_beta   90.00
_cell.angle_gamma   90.00
#
_symmetry.space_group_name_H-M   'P 1'
#
loop_
_entity.id
_entity.type
_entity.pdbx_description
1 polymer ?
#
loop_
_entity_poly.entity_id
_entity_poly.type
_entity_poly.pdbx_seq_one_letter_code
_entity_poly.pdbx_strand_id
1 'polypeptide(L)'
;MSLLTQDDLHNLIIYDKETGVFCWNKSRRGVIVNKNLGCDNGFGYLRITVLGKSYYAHRLAWFYIYGKWPNNHIDHINGIKNDNRIENLRDLTNSQNAQNKLKAKVNSNSKILGVSWHKKAKKWQAFICIYKQNKYLGLFSDIKDAEIAYKLEREKINYVST
;
A
#
# COMPACT_ATOMS: atom_id res chain seq x y z
N MET A 1 27.94 -1.19 -13.42
CA MET A 1 26.88 -0.16 -13.25
C MET A 1 26.79 0.16 -11.77
N SER A 2 27.08 1.41 -11.38
CA SER A 2 26.98 1.85 -10.00
C SER A 2 25.54 1.75 -9.47
N LEU A 3 25.40 1.40 -8.21
CA LEU A 3 24.12 1.47 -7.51
C LEU A 3 23.74 2.95 -7.34
N LEU A 4 22.45 3.28 -7.50
CA LEU A 4 21.93 4.61 -7.23
C LEU A 4 22.16 4.95 -5.75
N THR A 5 22.90 6.03 -5.48
CA THR A 5 23.09 6.56 -4.13
C THR A 5 22.00 7.60 -3.79
N GLN A 6 21.85 7.92 -2.51
CA GLN A 6 20.92 8.97 -2.07
C GLN A 6 21.36 10.33 -2.61
N ASP A 7 22.67 10.61 -2.61
CA ASP A 7 23.25 11.85 -3.13
C ASP A 7 22.99 12.00 -4.64
N ASP A 8 23.16 10.91 -5.42
CA ASP A 8 22.79 10.92 -6.84
C ASP A 8 21.31 11.28 -7.01
N LEU A 9 20.43 10.70 -6.19
CA LEU A 9 19.01 10.94 -6.26
C LEU A 9 18.67 12.40 -5.93
N HIS A 10 19.21 12.97 -4.85
CA HIS A 10 19.02 14.36 -4.45
C HIS A 10 19.59 15.36 -5.49
N ASN A 11 20.69 15.02 -6.14
CA ASN A 11 21.27 15.82 -7.21
C ASN A 11 20.43 15.83 -8.51
N LEU A 12 19.68 14.76 -8.76
CA LEU A 12 18.94 14.57 -10.01
C LEU A 12 17.49 15.01 -9.92
N ILE A 13 16.83 14.72 -8.80
CA ILE A 13 15.39 14.96 -8.61
C ILE A 13 15.10 15.63 -7.27
N ILE A 14 13.99 16.35 -7.23
CA ILE A 14 13.39 16.91 -6.02
C ILE A 14 12.18 16.07 -5.69
N TYR A 15 12.04 15.73 -4.41
CA TYR A 15 10.84 15.07 -3.90
C TYR A 15 10.18 15.98 -2.86
N ASP A 16 8.91 16.28 -3.09
CA ASP A 16 8.08 16.98 -2.12
C ASP A 16 7.34 15.95 -1.25
N LYS A 17 7.70 15.91 0.02
CA LYS A 17 7.16 14.95 1.00
C LYS A 17 5.68 15.17 1.33
N GLU A 18 5.18 16.43 1.20
CA GLU A 18 3.80 16.81 1.51
C GLU A 18 2.82 16.45 0.38
N THR A 19 3.30 16.51 -0.87
CA THR A 19 2.48 16.19 -2.05
C THR A 19 2.78 14.80 -2.63
N GLY A 20 3.91 14.20 -2.28
CA GLY A 20 4.37 12.93 -2.84
C GLY A 20 4.88 13.03 -4.28
N VAL A 21 5.09 14.26 -4.78
CA VAL A 21 5.45 14.56 -6.16
C VAL A 21 6.96 14.61 -6.34
N PHE A 22 7.43 14.12 -7.48
CA PHE A 22 8.83 14.21 -7.91
C PHE A 22 8.96 15.12 -9.11
N CYS A 23 10.03 15.91 -9.15
CA CYS A 23 10.41 16.78 -10.27
C CYS A 23 11.91 16.65 -10.56
N TRP A 24 12.35 17.00 -11.78
CA TRP A 24 13.78 17.13 -12.05
C TRP A 24 14.37 18.35 -11.34
N ASN A 25 15.52 18.18 -10.70
CA ASN A 25 16.21 19.25 -9.99
C ASN A 25 16.90 20.25 -10.95
N LYS A 26 17.41 19.78 -12.09
CA LYS A 26 18.15 20.62 -13.03
C LYS A 26 17.64 20.48 -14.46
N SER A 27 17.61 21.58 -15.18
CA SER A 27 17.34 21.57 -16.61
C SER A 27 18.51 20.94 -17.36
N ARG A 28 18.18 20.04 -18.29
CA ARG A 28 19.12 19.47 -19.27
C ARG A 28 18.37 19.24 -20.57
N ARG A 29 19.12 19.06 -21.69
CA ARG A 29 18.52 18.91 -23.01
C ARG A 29 17.33 17.90 -23.00
N GLY A 30 16.14 18.38 -23.37
CA GLY A 30 14.91 17.58 -23.40
C GLY A 30 14.22 17.35 -22.05
N VAL A 31 14.69 17.99 -20.96
CA VAL A 31 14.12 17.88 -19.62
C VAL A 31 13.48 19.20 -19.21
N ILE A 32 12.20 19.16 -18.87
CA ILE A 32 11.46 20.30 -18.33
C ILE A 32 11.56 20.23 -16.80
N VAL A 33 12.16 21.25 -16.18
CA VAL A 33 12.20 21.44 -14.73
C VAL A 33 10.78 21.65 -14.20
N ASN A 34 10.51 21.18 -12.99
CA ASN A 34 9.20 21.30 -12.32
C ASN A 34 8.05 20.54 -13.00
N LYS A 35 8.33 19.75 -14.05
CA LYS A 35 7.34 18.78 -14.53
C LYS A 35 7.28 17.59 -13.59
N ASN A 36 6.07 17.24 -13.16
CA ASN A 36 5.82 16.05 -12.34
C ASN A 36 6.36 14.80 -13.03
N LEU A 37 7.18 14.05 -12.32
CA LEU A 37 7.75 12.80 -12.79
C LEU A 37 6.83 11.63 -12.43
N GLY A 38 6.83 10.66 -13.31
CA GLY A 38 6.13 9.40 -13.10
C GLY A 38 5.13 9.09 -14.21
N CYS A 39 5.15 7.84 -14.63
CA CYS A 39 4.17 7.27 -15.55
C CYS A 39 3.40 6.18 -14.81
N ASP A 40 2.08 6.12 -14.97
CA ASP A 40 1.28 5.03 -14.45
C ASP A 40 1.70 3.71 -15.13
N ASN A 41 1.83 2.66 -14.35
CA ASN A 41 2.19 1.32 -14.84
C ASN A 41 0.98 0.50 -15.32
N GLY A 42 -0.22 1.10 -15.40
CA GLY A 42 -1.48 0.44 -15.74
C GLY A 42 -2.17 -0.23 -14.55
N PHE A 43 -1.54 -0.23 -13.36
CA PHE A 43 -2.08 -0.79 -12.11
C PHE A 43 -2.26 0.26 -11.01
N GLY A 44 -2.13 1.56 -11.38
CA GLY A 44 -2.28 2.71 -10.50
C GLY A 44 -1.03 3.08 -9.70
N TYR A 45 0.13 2.45 -9.96
CA TYR A 45 1.40 2.83 -9.36
C TYR A 45 2.20 3.71 -10.32
N LEU A 46 2.83 4.76 -9.80
CA LEU A 46 3.75 5.57 -10.58
C LEU A 46 5.14 4.92 -10.64
N ARG A 47 5.76 4.97 -11.82
CA ARG A 47 7.15 4.59 -12.06
C ARG A 47 7.95 5.77 -12.57
N ILE A 48 9.17 5.93 -12.05
CA ILE A 48 10.10 7.01 -12.41
C ILE A 48 11.40 6.36 -12.88
N THR A 49 11.90 6.84 -14.03
CA THR A 49 13.18 6.36 -14.58
C THR A 49 14.30 7.32 -14.17
N VAL A 50 15.28 6.80 -13.44
CA VAL A 50 16.46 7.53 -12.99
C VAL A 50 17.70 6.76 -13.44
N LEU A 51 18.65 7.44 -14.08
CA LEU A 51 19.88 6.83 -14.63
C LEU A 51 19.63 5.55 -15.46
N GLY A 52 18.58 5.58 -16.30
CA GLY A 52 18.23 4.46 -17.19
C GLY A 52 17.55 3.27 -16.50
N LYS A 53 17.29 3.34 -15.17
CA LYS A 53 16.56 2.31 -14.42
C LYS A 53 15.20 2.83 -13.95
N SER A 54 14.17 1.99 -14.06
CA SER A 54 12.82 2.32 -13.64
C SER A 54 12.53 1.82 -12.23
N TYR A 55 12.07 2.73 -11.37
CA TYR A 55 11.73 2.47 -9.97
C TYR A 55 10.28 2.81 -9.70
N TYR A 56 9.66 2.17 -8.73
CA TYR A 56 8.37 2.62 -8.20
C TYR A 56 8.55 3.91 -7.39
N ALA A 57 7.66 4.90 -7.59
CA ALA A 57 7.75 6.21 -6.94
C ALA A 57 7.73 6.11 -5.41
N HIS A 58 6.86 5.27 -4.82
CA HIS A 58 6.82 5.04 -3.37
C HIS A 58 8.14 4.48 -2.81
N ARG A 59 8.86 3.63 -3.58
CA ARG A 59 10.17 3.13 -3.15
C ARG A 59 11.26 4.18 -3.27
N LEU A 60 11.18 5.05 -4.30
CA LEU A 60 12.08 6.21 -4.41
C LEU A 60 11.83 7.24 -3.31
N ALA A 61 10.57 7.51 -2.94
CA ALA A 61 10.21 8.39 -1.83
C ALA A 61 10.83 7.90 -0.51
N TRP A 62 10.69 6.60 -0.25
CA TRP A 62 11.32 5.96 0.91
C TRP A 62 12.84 6.12 0.89
N PHE A 63 13.49 5.76 -0.23
CA PHE A 63 14.94 5.86 -0.38
C PHE A 63 15.43 7.30 -0.30
N TYR A 64 14.68 8.26 -0.88
CA TYR A 64 14.99 9.69 -0.82
C TYR A 64 15.06 10.22 0.62
N ILE A 65 14.10 9.82 1.45
CA ILE A 65 14.01 10.32 2.85
C ILE A 65 14.96 9.55 3.78
N TYR A 66 15.01 8.23 3.69
CA TYR A 66 15.70 7.40 4.68
C TYR A 66 17.11 6.94 4.27
N GLY A 67 17.56 7.21 3.04
CA GLY A 67 18.88 6.82 2.52
C GLY A 67 19.09 5.31 2.35
N LYS A 68 18.05 4.52 2.62
CA LYS A 68 18.07 3.05 2.48
C LYS A 68 16.81 2.55 1.79
N TRP A 69 16.98 1.52 0.98
CA TRP A 69 15.84 0.86 0.37
C TRP A 69 14.97 0.17 1.41
N PRO A 70 13.63 0.15 1.21
CA PRO A 70 12.75 -0.58 2.12
C PRO A 70 13.09 -2.07 2.11
N ASN A 71 13.14 -2.69 3.30
CA ASN A 71 13.45 -4.10 3.47
C ASN A 71 12.34 -5.01 2.93
N ASN A 72 11.11 -4.53 2.98
CA ASN A 72 9.92 -5.28 2.62
C ASN A 72 9.10 -4.57 1.54
N HIS A 73 7.78 -4.72 1.59
CA HIS A 73 6.85 -4.05 0.70
C HIS A 73 6.40 -2.71 1.27
N ILE A 74 6.48 -1.66 0.45
CA ILE A 74 5.83 -0.41 0.80
C ILE A 74 4.33 -0.56 0.56
N ASP A 75 3.56 -0.26 1.61
CA ASP A 75 2.11 -0.20 1.60
C ASP A 75 1.64 1.26 1.68
N HIS A 76 0.52 1.57 1.04
CA HIS A 76 -0.13 2.88 1.10
C HIS A 76 -1.24 2.83 2.15
N ILE A 77 -1.10 3.59 3.23
CA ILE A 77 -2.00 3.58 4.40
C ILE A 77 -3.45 3.84 3.98
N ASN A 78 -3.66 4.80 3.08
CA ASN A 78 -4.99 5.15 2.56
C ASN A 78 -5.47 4.25 1.40
N GLY A 79 -4.64 3.31 0.93
CA GLY A 79 -4.94 2.42 -0.20
C GLY A 79 -4.88 3.10 -1.58
N ILE A 80 -4.45 4.37 -1.68
CA ILE A 80 -4.30 5.12 -2.93
C ILE A 80 -2.88 4.96 -3.44
N LYS A 81 -2.68 4.15 -4.47
CA LYS A 81 -1.38 3.67 -4.96
C LYS A 81 -0.47 4.74 -5.57
N ASN A 82 -1.00 5.88 -5.97
CA ASN A 82 -0.26 7.03 -6.50
C ASN A 82 -0.09 8.17 -5.47
N ASP A 83 -0.59 8.02 -4.25
CA ASP A 83 -0.34 8.95 -3.15
C ASP A 83 0.97 8.58 -2.46
N ASN A 84 2.07 9.13 -2.98
CA ASN A 84 3.42 8.80 -2.53
C ASN A 84 3.95 9.76 -1.44
N ARG A 85 3.09 10.49 -0.71
CA ARG A 85 3.49 11.26 0.47
C ARG A 85 4.13 10.33 1.49
N ILE A 86 5.25 10.77 2.08
CA ILE A 86 5.99 9.88 2.99
C ILE A 86 5.17 9.44 4.20
N GLU A 87 4.31 10.30 4.74
CA GLU A 87 3.39 10.00 5.84
C GLU A 87 2.37 8.89 5.50
N ASN A 88 2.07 8.71 4.20
CA ASN A 88 1.16 7.68 3.72
C ASN A 88 1.85 6.34 3.40
N LEU A 89 3.18 6.27 3.52
CA LEU A 89 3.96 5.09 3.19
C LEU A 89 4.46 4.37 4.45
N ARG A 90 4.41 3.04 4.43
CA ARG A 90 4.96 2.21 5.50
C ARG A 90 5.62 0.96 4.94
N ASP A 91 6.75 0.56 5.56
CA ASP A 91 7.47 -0.67 5.20
C ASP A 91 6.89 -1.85 5.99
N LEU A 92 6.18 -2.74 5.31
CA LEU A 92 5.47 -3.86 5.92
C LEU A 92 5.96 -5.20 5.40
N THR A 93 6.12 -6.15 6.30
CA THR A 93 6.32 -7.55 5.94
C THR A 93 5.12 -8.09 5.15
N ASN A 94 5.33 -9.15 4.37
CA ASN A 94 4.23 -9.82 3.65
C ASN A 94 3.05 -10.20 4.56
N SER A 95 3.33 -10.59 5.80
CA SER A 95 2.31 -10.95 6.79
C SER A 95 1.48 -9.75 7.20
N GLN A 96 2.14 -8.63 7.54
CA GLN A 96 1.47 -7.38 7.89
C GLN A 96 0.67 -6.81 6.71
N ASN A 97 1.27 -6.82 5.51
CA ASN A 97 0.58 -6.34 4.30
C ASN A 97 -0.65 -7.19 3.94
N ALA A 98 -0.60 -8.52 4.19
CA ALA A 98 -1.76 -9.39 4.00
C ALA A 98 -2.92 -9.07 4.97
N GLN A 99 -2.63 -8.56 6.17
CA GLN A 99 -3.62 -8.14 7.15
C GLN A 99 -4.29 -6.80 6.77
N ASN A 100 -3.57 -5.94 6.04
CA ASN A 100 -4.05 -4.62 5.63
C ASN A 100 -4.95 -4.61 4.39
N LYS A 101 -5.38 -5.78 3.90
CA LYS A 101 -6.34 -5.82 2.80
C LYS A 101 -7.63 -5.10 3.18
N LEU A 102 -7.93 -4.05 2.42
CA LEU A 102 -9.13 -3.20 2.65
C LEU A 102 -10.38 -3.75 1.97
N LYS A 103 -10.24 -4.64 0.97
CA LYS A 103 -11.35 -5.13 0.16
C LYS A 103 -11.34 -6.65 0.03
N ALA A 104 -12.52 -7.24 -0.03
CA ALA A 104 -12.70 -8.65 -0.38
C ALA A 104 -12.21 -8.93 -1.80
N LYS A 105 -11.89 -10.21 -2.10
CA LYS A 105 -11.59 -10.63 -3.47
C LYS A 105 -12.80 -10.38 -4.37
N VAL A 106 -12.55 -10.01 -5.63
CA VAL A 106 -13.59 -9.74 -6.64
C VAL A 106 -14.59 -10.90 -6.75
N ASN A 107 -14.12 -12.15 -6.64
CA ASN A 107 -14.93 -13.36 -6.72
C ASN A 107 -15.55 -13.81 -5.38
N SER A 108 -15.52 -12.95 -4.34
CA SER A 108 -16.19 -13.27 -3.07
C SER A 108 -17.70 -13.12 -3.20
N ASN A 109 -18.46 -14.15 -2.86
CA ASN A 109 -19.94 -14.13 -2.90
C ASN A 109 -20.53 -13.05 -1.99
N SER A 110 -19.91 -12.77 -0.84
CA SER A 110 -20.34 -11.72 0.08
C SER A 110 -19.91 -10.33 -0.35
N LYS A 111 -18.83 -10.21 -1.16
CA LYS A 111 -18.10 -8.97 -1.45
C LYS A 111 -17.62 -8.20 -0.20
N ILE A 112 -17.74 -8.80 0.98
CA ILE A 112 -17.31 -8.27 2.28
C ILE A 112 -16.08 -9.07 2.73
N LEU A 113 -15.04 -8.35 3.15
CA LEU A 113 -13.81 -8.97 3.62
C LEU A 113 -14.07 -9.79 4.89
N GLY A 114 -13.55 -11.02 4.93
CA GLY A 114 -13.68 -11.90 6.08
C GLY A 114 -15.06 -12.54 6.25
N VAL A 115 -16.03 -12.26 5.37
CA VAL A 115 -17.38 -12.83 5.43
C VAL A 115 -17.61 -13.79 4.27
N SER A 116 -18.20 -14.95 4.54
CA SER A 116 -18.56 -15.95 3.55
C SER A 116 -19.81 -16.73 3.95
N TRP A 117 -20.48 -17.35 2.95
CA TRP A 117 -21.66 -18.16 3.21
C TRP A 117 -21.32 -19.57 3.68
N HIS A 118 -21.83 -19.98 4.83
CA HIS A 118 -21.67 -21.33 5.37
C HIS A 118 -22.83 -22.23 4.89
N LYS A 119 -22.56 -23.08 3.90
CA LYS A 119 -23.57 -23.87 3.19
C LYS A 119 -24.40 -24.78 4.12
N LYS A 120 -23.75 -25.50 5.05
CA LYS A 120 -24.44 -26.44 5.97
C LYS A 120 -25.34 -25.70 6.98
N ALA A 121 -24.87 -24.62 7.57
CA ALA A 121 -25.63 -23.85 8.54
C ALA A 121 -26.64 -22.89 7.92
N LYS A 122 -26.57 -22.67 6.60
CA LYS A 122 -27.38 -21.67 5.86
C LYS A 122 -27.31 -20.29 6.53
N LYS A 123 -26.10 -19.87 6.90
CA LYS A 123 -25.80 -18.61 7.60
C LYS A 123 -24.52 -17.98 7.07
N TRP A 124 -24.33 -16.70 7.35
CA TRP A 124 -23.09 -16.00 7.08
C TRP A 124 -22.09 -16.28 8.20
N GLN A 125 -20.85 -16.62 7.84
CA GLN A 125 -19.75 -16.80 8.78
C GLN A 125 -18.75 -15.67 8.61
N ALA A 126 -18.21 -15.17 9.73
CA ALA A 126 -17.15 -14.18 9.74
C ALA A 126 -15.86 -14.74 10.33
N PHE A 127 -14.72 -14.42 9.68
CA PHE A 127 -13.37 -14.74 10.12
C PHE A 127 -12.47 -13.55 9.93
N ILE A 128 -11.51 -13.39 10.83
CA ILE A 128 -10.40 -12.47 10.64
C ILE A 128 -9.08 -13.23 10.75
N CYS A 129 -8.15 -12.95 9.84
CA CYS A 129 -6.81 -13.53 9.89
C CYS A 129 -5.87 -12.57 10.60
N ILE A 130 -5.31 -12.98 11.74
CA ILE A 130 -4.37 -12.22 12.57
C ILE A 130 -3.09 -13.06 12.69
N TYR A 131 -1.93 -12.50 12.30
CA TYR A 131 -0.63 -13.19 12.37
C TYR A 131 -0.65 -14.61 11.79
N LYS A 132 -1.29 -14.80 10.62
CA LYS A 132 -1.49 -16.08 9.91
C LYS A 132 -2.44 -17.07 10.64
N GLN A 133 -3.08 -16.67 11.71
CA GLN A 133 -4.11 -17.46 12.39
C GLN A 133 -5.50 -16.93 12.06
N ASN A 134 -6.42 -17.82 11.71
CA ASN A 134 -7.81 -17.47 11.46
C ASN A 134 -8.58 -17.48 12.77
N LYS A 135 -9.08 -16.32 13.19
CA LYS A 135 -10.01 -16.18 14.31
C LYS A 135 -11.43 -16.23 13.78
N TYR A 136 -12.21 -17.17 14.25
CA TYR A 136 -13.64 -17.28 13.96
C TYR A 136 -14.43 -16.28 14.80
N LEU A 137 -15.35 -15.54 14.16
CA LEU A 137 -16.14 -14.48 14.80
C LEU A 137 -17.61 -14.85 14.99
N GLY A 138 -18.07 -15.90 14.33
CA GLY A 138 -19.44 -16.41 14.52
C GLY A 138 -20.20 -16.72 13.22
N LEU A 139 -21.43 -17.23 13.42
CA LEU A 139 -22.45 -17.44 12.39
C LEU A 139 -23.59 -16.46 12.59
N PHE A 140 -23.99 -15.79 11.50
CA PHE A 140 -24.97 -14.71 11.51
C PHE A 140 -26.07 -15.00 10.50
N SER A 141 -27.31 -14.68 10.84
CA SER A 141 -28.44 -14.83 9.91
C SER A 141 -28.45 -13.72 8.86
N ASP A 142 -27.99 -12.51 9.24
CA ASP A 142 -27.83 -11.36 8.34
C ASP A 142 -26.36 -11.16 7.99
N ILE A 143 -26.09 -10.80 6.75
CA ILE A 143 -24.75 -10.47 6.24
C ILE A 143 -24.21 -9.19 6.89
N LYS A 144 -25.07 -8.24 7.25
CA LYS A 144 -24.70 -7.00 7.92
C LYS A 144 -24.15 -7.25 9.32
N ASP A 145 -24.74 -8.19 10.07
CA ASP A 145 -24.24 -8.56 11.40
C ASP A 145 -22.85 -9.21 11.32
N ALA A 146 -22.64 -10.05 10.30
CA ALA A 146 -21.33 -10.62 10.01
C ALA A 146 -20.29 -9.54 9.65
N GLU A 147 -20.67 -8.53 8.88
CA GLU A 147 -19.83 -7.38 8.55
C GLU A 147 -19.46 -6.55 9.77
N ILE A 148 -20.44 -6.25 10.63
CA ILE A 148 -20.24 -5.50 11.87
C ILE A 148 -19.25 -6.26 12.79
N ALA A 149 -19.45 -7.55 12.98
CA ALA A 149 -18.56 -8.38 13.77
C ALA A 149 -17.11 -8.35 13.25
N TYR A 150 -16.94 -8.41 11.92
CA TYR A 150 -15.63 -8.29 11.29
C TYR A 150 -15.00 -6.91 11.52
N LYS A 151 -15.75 -5.81 11.33
CA LYS A 151 -15.27 -4.43 11.50
C LYS A 151 -14.83 -4.17 12.94
N LEU A 152 -15.66 -4.53 13.92
CA LEU A 152 -15.35 -4.36 15.35
C LEU A 152 -14.06 -5.11 15.75
N GLU A 153 -13.88 -6.34 15.28
CA GLU A 153 -12.66 -7.08 15.59
C GLU A 153 -11.43 -6.49 14.90
N ARG A 154 -11.59 -5.97 13.69
CA ARG A 154 -10.52 -5.31 12.96
C ARG A 154 -10.05 -4.02 13.62
N GLU A 155 -10.97 -3.21 14.14
CA GLU A 155 -10.65 -1.98 14.88
C GLU A 155 -9.79 -2.26 16.11
N LYS A 156 -10.10 -3.32 16.87
CA LYS A 156 -9.28 -3.74 18.03
C LYS A 156 -7.83 -4.01 17.66
N ILE A 157 -7.59 -4.57 16.46
CA ILE A 157 -6.24 -4.90 15.99
C ILE A 157 -5.46 -3.64 15.64
N ASN A 158 -6.10 -2.66 15.01
CA ASN A 158 -5.47 -1.39 14.65
C ASN A 158 -5.05 -0.57 15.88
N TYR A 159 -5.78 -0.67 16.99
CA TYR A 159 -5.42 -0.02 18.25
C TYR A 159 -4.19 -0.64 18.96
N VAL A 160 -3.85 -1.87 18.64
CA VAL A 160 -2.68 -2.57 19.27
C VAL A 160 -1.40 -2.35 18.45
N SER A 161 -1.50 -1.78 17.25
CA SER A 161 -0.37 -1.61 16.31
C SER A 161 0.17 -0.17 16.26
N THR A 162 -0.33 0.72 17.11
CA THR A 162 0.18 2.08 17.35
C THR A 162 0.96 2.12 18.66
#